data_33b02579bbcfd4b1f87454a21bf980aa
#
_entry.id   33b02579bbcfd4b1f87454a21bf980aa
#
_cell.length_a   1.000
_cell.length_b   1.000
_cell.length_c   1.000
_cell.angle_alpha   90.00
_cell.angle_beta   90.00
_cell.angle_gamma   90.00
#
_symmetry.space_group_name_H-M   'P 1'
#
loop_
_entity.id
_entity.type
_entity.pdbx_description
1 polymer ?
#
loop_
_entity_poly.entity_id
_entity_poly.type
_entity_poly.pdbx_seq_one_letter_code
_entity_poly.pdbx_strand_id
1 'polypeptide(L)'
;KFANSIRLRMAVRISDVDAAKAKTEAEAAITAGVFAGEDDAAYMKQGEDKFSQNPIYYHKGSAVMHMSTAYKRLVTGIGGQAWPTAADRVSNANITEAIIAAKNAPATVDPRAPIQFEPAGMIDDPQDPAMKGNWDGTDPGHVTSAVGAAMDNGQFVSNFAKIGPWYYGTIDRKYQLFKYSELCFLKAIAIERGLIAGNAKDAYE
;
A
#
# COMPACT_ATOMS: atom_id res chain seq x y z
N LYS A 1 23.76 -5.10 6.84
CA LYS A 1 23.04 -4.22 5.91
C LYS A 1 21.87 -3.49 6.58
N PHE A 2 20.93 -4.19 7.26
CA PHE A 2 19.75 -3.55 7.88
C PHE A 2 20.12 -2.42 8.86
N ALA A 3 21.02 -2.68 9.81
CA ALA A 3 21.45 -1.67 10.79
C ALA A 3 22.07 -0.43 10.11
N ASN A 4 22.86 -0.63 9.05
CA ASN A 4 23.45 0.47 8.30
C ASN A 4 22.41 1.26 7.50
N SER A 5 21.38 0.60 6.98
CA SER A 5 20.27 1.27 6.31
C SER A 5 19.45 2.12 7.28
N ILE A 6 19.25 1.64 8.50
CA ILE A 6 18.65 2.43 9.60
C ILE A 6 19.57 3.60 10.01
N ARG A 7 20.89 3.38 10.06
CA ARG A 7 21.87 4.44 10.34
C ARG A 7 21.78 5.57 9.31
N LEU A 8 21.68 5.24 8.01
CA LEU A 8 21.48 6.24 6.96
C LEU A 8 20.16 7.00 7.15
N ARG A 9 19.06 6.29 7.48
CA ARG A 9 17.76 6.94 7.79
C ARG A 9 17.90 7.94 8.94
N MET A 10 18.60 7.58 10.00
CA MET A 10 18.82 8.46 11.13
C MET A 10 19.70 9.65 10.77
N ALA A 11 20.76 9.45 9.99
CA ALA A 11 21.62 10.52 9.48
C ALA A 11 20.81 11.55 8.68
N VAL A 12 19.97 11.11 7.74
CA VAL A 12 19.10 12.01 6.98
C VAL A 12 18.16 12.81 7.89
N ARG A 13 17.62 12.19 8.95
CA ARG A 13 16.70 12.86 9.89
C ARG A 13 17.35 13.93 10.73
N ILE A 14 18.61 13.76 11.11
CA ILE A 14 19.34 14.75 11.94
C ILE A 14 20.04 15.83 11.12
N SER A 15 20.01 15.76 9.79
CA SER A 15 20.80 16.64 8.93
C SER A 15 20.48 18.13 9.07
N ASP A 16 19.23 18.46 9.43
CA ASP A 16 18.81 19.85 9.64
C ASP A 16 19.22 20.39 11.03
N VAL A 17 19.61 19.51 11.96
CA VAL A 17 20.01 19.86 13.33
C VAL A 17 21.53 19.82 13.50
N ASP A 18 22.18 18.78 12.93
CA ASP A 18 23.63 18.58 12.99
C ASP A 18 24.12 17.99 11.67
N ALA A 19 24.38 18.87 10.72
CA ALA A 19 24.82 18.48 9.38
C ALA A 19 26.17 17.77 9.37
N ALA A 20 27.09 18.13 10.26
CA ALA A 20 28.43 17.53 10.33
C ALA A 20 28.34 16.08 10.81
N LYS A 21 27.59 15.82 11.87
CA LYS A 21 27.33 14.45 12.36
C LYS A 21 26.55 13.65 11.34
N ALA A 22 25.52 14.23 10.74
CA ALA A 22 24.71 13.58 9.70
C ALA A 22 25.58 13.09 8.55
N LYS A 23 26.51 13.92 8.06
CA LYS A 23 27.44 13.55 6.99
C LYS A 23 28.33 12.39 7.41
N THR A 24 28.99 12.48 8.56
CA THR A 24 29.86 11.42 9.10
C THR A 24 29.12 10.09 9.21
N GLU A 25 27.90 10.10 9.75
CA GLU A 25 27.09 8.90 9.94
C GLU A 25 26.57 8.32 8.62
N ALA A 26 26.20 9.18 7.65
CA ALA A 26 25.74 8.75 6.33
C ALA A 26 26.87 8.09 5.54
N GLU A 27 28.06 8.73 5.47
CA GLU A 27 29.25 8.17 4.80
C GLU A 27 29.67 6.83 5.42
N ALA A 28 29.67 6.75 6.75
CA ALA A 28 29.98 5.51 7.44
C ALA A 28 28.95 4.40 7.19
N ALA A 29 27.65 4.75 7.08
CA ALA A 29 26.61 3.78 6.77
C ALA A 29 26.77 3.21 5.34
N ILE A 30 27.06 4.05 4.37
CA ILE A 30 27.30 3.63 2.98
C ILE A 30 28.55 2.75 2.88
N THR A 31 29.66 3.16 3.50
CA THR A 31 30.92 2.41 3.51
C THR A 31 30.75 1.03 4.14
N ALA A 32 30.02 0.93 5.24
CA ALA A 32 29.75 -0.33 5.93
C ALA A 32 28.73 -1.25 5.22
N GLY A 33 28.06 -0.74 4.17
CA GLY A 33 27.12 -1.47 3.32
C GLY A 33 25.70 -1.43 3.81
N VAL A 34 24.85 -0.78 3.02
CA VAL A 34 23.37 -0.73 3.15
C VAL A 34 22.73 -1.82 2.29
N PHE A 35 21.41 -1.87 2.18
CA PHE A 35 20.71 -2.76 1.24
C PHE A 35 21.20 -2.53 -0.20
N ALA A 36 21.36 -3.63 -0.94
CA ALA A 36 21.77 -3.61 -2.33
C ALA A 36 20.65 -3.99 -3.31
N GLY A 37 19.52 -4.46 -2.82
CA GLY A 37 18.37 -4.88 -3.63
C GLY A 37 17.19 -5.26 -2.74
N GLU A 38 16.08 -5.64 -3.36
CA GLU A 38 14.84 -6.05 -2.69
C GLU A 38 15.03 -7.28 -1.79
N ASP A 39 15.96 -8.18 -2.13
CA ASP A 39 16.26 -9.37 -1.33
C ASP A 39 16.88 -9.03 0.05
N ASP A 40 17.45 -7.85 0.19
CA ASP A 40 17.98 -7.36 1.46
C ASP A 40 16.90 -6.69 2.34
N ALA A 41 15.69 -6.47 1.80
CA ALA A 41 14.61 -5.82 2.53
C ALA A 41 14.30 -6.52 3.86
N ALA A 42 14.16 -5.75 4.92
CA ALA A 42 13.87 -6.30 6.23
C ALA A 42 12.36 -6.53 6.39
N TYR A 43 11.99 -7.74 6.75
CA TYR A 43 10.62 -8.11 7.02
C TYR A 43 10.50 -9.02 8.25
N MET A 44 9.33 -8.98 8.87
CA MET A 44 8.94 -9.93 9.89
C MET A 44 7.98 -10.93 9.26
N LYS A 45 8.29 -12.23 9.38
CA LYS A 45 7.35 -13.27 8.97
C LYS A 45 6.23 -13.36 10.01
N GLN A 46 4.99 -13.27 9.54
CA GLN A 46 3.83 -13.51 10.38
C GLN A 46 3.61 -15.02 10.50
N GLY A 47 3.14 -15.45 11.67
CA GLY A 47 2.87 -16.85 11.94
C GLY A 47 1.44 -17.25 11.57
N GLU A 48 1.13 -18.51 11.79
CA GLU A 48 -0.20 -19.07 11.56
C GLU A 48 -1.09 -19.03 12.81
N ASP A 49 -0.50 -18.76 13.96
CA ASP A 49 -1.28 -18.66 15.20
C ASP A 49 -2.04 -17.33 15.28
N LYS A 50 -3.12 -17.35 16.07
CA LYS A 50 -4.07 -16.24 16.21
C LYS A 50 -3.45 -14.88 16.52
N PHE A 51 -2.30 -14.85 17.18
CA PHE A 51 -1.67 -13.61 17.65
C PHE A 51 -0.57 -13.10 16.71
N SER A 52 -0.02 -13.97 15.86
CA SER A 52 1.09 -13.64 14.98
C SER A 52 0.71 -13.62 13.49
N GLN A 53 -0.53 -14.00 13.15
CA GLN A 53 -1.03 -13.95 11.79
C GLN A 53 -1.28 -12.52 11.30
N ASN A 54 -1.43 -12.38 9.99
CA ASN A 54 -1.79 -11.10 9.38
C ASN A 54 -3.10 -10.54 9.99
N PRO A 55 -3.07 -9.38 10.65
CA PRO A 55 -4.27 -8.79 11.28
C PRO A 55 -5.43 -8.59 10.30
N ILE A 56 -5.13 -8.24 9.05
CA ILE A 56 -6.16 -8.04 8.02
C ILE A 56 -6.80 -9.38 7.66
N TYR A 57 -6.01 -10.46 7.55
CA TYR A 57 -6.53 -11.79 7.35
C TYR A 57 -7.48 -12.21 8.49
N TYR A 58 -7.08 -11.97 9.74
CA TYR A 58 -7.89 -12.30 10.92
C TYR A 58 -9.21 -11.54 10.95
N HIS A 59 -9.18 -10.26 10.57
CA HIS A 59 -10.36 -9.38 10.61
C HIS A 59 -11.17 -9.33 9.31
N LYS A 60 -10.83 -10.13 8.30
CA LYS A 60 -11.49 -10.10 6.98
C LYS A 60 -13.00 -10.27 7.01
N GLY A 61 -13.53 -10.95 8.03
CA GLY A 61 -14.97 -11.15 8.20
C GLY A 61 -15.65 -10.21 9.20
N SER A 62 -14.90 -9.37 9.93
CA SER A 62 -15.46 -8.51 10.98
C SER A 62 -15.08 -7.03 10.86
N ALA A 63 -13.95 -6.73 10.28
CA ALA A 63 -13.51 -5.36 10.07
C ALA A 63 -13.48 -5.06 8.58
N VAL A 64 -14.53 -4.46 8.10
CA VAL A 64 -14.64 -4.13 6.68
C VAL A 64 -13.84 -2.85 6.43
N MET A 65 -12.69 -2.99 5.78
CA MET A 65 -11.90 -1.85 5.34
C MET A 65 -12.30 -1.50 3.91
N HIS A 66 -12.82 -0.30 3.73
CA HIS A 66 -13.24 0.19 2.43
C HIS A 66 -12.22 1.15 1.83
N MET A 67 -12.24 1.27 0.52
CA MET A 67 -11.48 2.30 -0.19
C MET A 67 -12.05 3.67 0.18
N SER A 68 -11.19 4.61 0.56
CA SER A 68 -11.65 5.99 0.79
C SER A 68 -11.82 6.74 -0.54
N THR A 69 -12.77 7.67 -0.57
CA THR A 69 -12.95 8.61 -1.70
C THR A 69 -11.66 9.35 -2.02
N ALA A 70 -10.89 9.75 -0.99
CA ALA A 70 -9.61 10.42 -1.17
C ALA A 70 -8.59 9.51 -1.89
N TYR A 71 -8.49 8.23 -1.49
CA TYR A 71 -7.61 7.28 -2.17
C TYR A 71 -8.07 7.05 -3.61
N LYS A 72 -9.38 6.84 -3.84
CA LYS A 72 -9.92 6.71 -5.20
C LYS A 72 -9.46 7.87 -6.10
N ARG A 73 -9.58 9.12 -5.61
CA ARG A 73 -9.15 10.31 -6.37
C ARG A 73 -7.66 10.31 -6.70
N LEU A 74 -6.81 9.81 -5.79
CA LEU A 74 -5.37 9.71 -6.03
C LEU A 74 -5.01 8.68 -7.10
N VAL A 75 -5.73 7.56 -7.15
CA VAL A 75 -5.40 6.44 -8.06
C VAL A 75 -6.16 6.48 -9.38
N THR A 76 -7.09 7.43 -9.55
CA THR A 76 -7.84 7.61 -10.79
C THR A 76 -7.42 8.92 -11.45
N GLY A 77 -7.11 8.87 -12.73
CA GLY A 77 -7.00 10.07 -13.57
C GLY A 77 -5.62 10.72 -13.67
N ILE A 78 -4.57 10.23 -13.00
CA ILE A 78 -3.22 10.79 -13.15
C ILE A 78 -2.27 9.69 -13.62
N GLY A 79 -1.95 9.67 -14.92
CA GLY A 79 -0.93 8.78 -15.49
C GLY A 79 -1.20 7.28 -15.33
N GLY A 80 -2.45 6.92 -15.05
CA GLY A 80 -2.86 5.54 -14.85
C GLY A 80 -2.90 4.74 -16.15
N GLN A 81 -2.89 3.43 -16.01
CA GLN A 81 -3.13 2.50 -17.11
C GLN A 81 -4.64 2.35 -17.33
N ALA A 82 -5.01 1.84 -18.52
CA ALA A 82 -6.40 1.47 -18.79
C ALA A 82 -6.92 0.50 -17.71
N TRP A 83 -8.22 0.59 -17.42
CA TRP A 83 -8.87 -0.34 -16.50
C TRP A 83 -8.63 -1.79 -16.96
N PRO A 84 -8.34 -2.75 -16.06
CA PRO A 84 -7.99 -4.11 -16.41
C PRO A 84 -9.04 -4.81 -17.27
N THR A 85 -8.57 -5.61 -18.20
CA THR A 85 -9.37 -6.46 -19.10
C THR A 85 -9.22 -7.94 -18.71
N ALA A 86 -9.97 -8.82 -19.37
CA ALA A 86 -9.83 -10.25 -19.19
C ALA A 86 -8.41 -10.76 -19.54
N ALA A 87 -7.71 -10.09 -20.47
CA ALA A 87 -6.33 -10.42 -20.82
C ALA A 87 -5.35 -10.10 -19.68
N ASP A 88 -5.59 -8.99 -18.94
CA ASP A 88 -4.76 -8.61 -17.80
C ASP A 88 -4.88 -9.62 -16.65
N ARG A 89 -6.06 -10.26 -16.51
CA ARG A 89 -6.26 -11.32 -15.52
C ARG A 89 -5.37 -12.55 -15.77
N VAL A 90 -5.11 -12.89 -17.02
CA VAL A 90 -4.22 -14.01 -17.38
C VAL A 90 -2.78 -13.72 -16.95
N SER A 91 -2.36 -12.46 -17.06
CA SER A 91 -1.01 -12.03 -16.66
C SER A 91 -0.87 -11.72 -15.17
N ASN A 92 -1.97 -11.45 -14.48
CA ASN A 92 -2.00 -11.09 -13.07
C ASN A 92 -3.10 -11.83 -12.31
N ALA A 93 -2.74 -12.89 -11.59
CA ALA A 93 -3.66 -13.72 -10.82
C ALA A 93 -4.44 -12.97 -9.72
N ASN A 94 -3.99 -11.78 -9.31
CA ASN A 94 -4.69 -10.95 -8.32
C ASN A 94 -5.84 -10.13 -8.92
N ILE A 95 -5.95 -10.07 -10.25
CA ILE A 95 -7.06 -9.40 -10.93
C ILE A 95 -8.18 -10.41 -11.15
N THR A 96 -9.34 -10.17 -10.55
CA THR A 96 -10.52 -11.06 -10.61
C THR A 96 -11.53 -10.59 -11.68
N GLU A 97 -12.43 -11.50 -12.09
CA GLU A 97 -13.53 -11.17 -13.00
C GLU A 97 -14.40 -10.03 -12.47
N ALA A 98 -14.57 -9.96 -11.16
CA ALA A 98 -15.38 -8.89 -10.55
C ALA A 98 -14.69 -7.53 -10.65
N ILE A 99 -13.35 -7.48 -10.55
CA ILE A 99 -12.58 -6.26 -10.77
C ILE A 99 -12.73 -5.83 -12.23
N ILE A 100 -12.61 -6.76 -13.17
CA ILE A 100 -12.78 -6.49 -14.61
C ILE A 100 -14.18 -5.94 -14.92
N ALA A 101 -15.21 -6.52 -14.29
CA ALA A 101 -16.61 -6.15 -14.47
C ALA A 101 -17.10 -5.05 -13.52
N ALA A 102 -16.21 -4.35 -12.82
CA ALA A 102 -16.59 -3.34 -11.83
C ALA A 102 -17.46 -2.22 -12.44
N LYS A 103 -18.54 -1.89 -11.73
CA LYS A 103 -19.34 -0.71 -12.04
C LYS A 103 -18.57 0.56 -11.64
N ASN A 104 -18.83 1.64 -12.34
CA ASN A 104 -18.13 2.93 -12.11
C ASN A 104 -16.60 2.80 -12.16
N ALA A 105 -16.11 1.80 -12.92
CA ALA A 105 -14.70 1.65 -13.17
C ALA A 105 -14.19 2.89 -13.93
N PRO A 106 -13.05 3.48 -13.50
CA PRO A 106 -12.48 4.63 -14.22
C PRO A 106 -11.91 4.19 -15.56
N ALA A 107 -11.82 5.12 -16.51
CA ALA A 107 -11.17 4.85 -17.81
C ALA A 107 -9.69 4.50 -17.64
N THR A 108 -9.02 5.14 -16.67
CA THR A 108 -7.63 4.87 -16.30
C THR A 108 -7.48 4.80 -14.79
N VAL A 109 -6.55 3.97 -14.32
CA VAL A 109 -6.29 3.75 -12.90
C VAL A 109 -4.82 3.46 -12.65
N ASP A 110 -4.31 3.77 -11.46
CA ASP A 110 -3.02 3.27 -11.01
C ASP A 110 -3.06 1.72 -11.00
N PRO A 111 -2.12 1.02 -11.65
CA PRO A 111 -2.15 -0.44 -11.82
C PRO A 111 -2.17 -1.21 -10.49
N ARG A 112 -1.80 -0.57 -9.37
CA ARG A 112 -1.85 -1.17 -8.04
C ARG A 112 -3.26 -1.19 -7.44
N ALA A 113 -4.12 -0.25 -7.83
CA ALA A 113 -5.44 -0.09 -7.20
C ALA A 113 -6.36 -1.32 -7.41
N PRO A 114 -6.49 -1.91 -8.61
CA PRO A 114 -7.31 -3.12 -8.81
C PRO A 114 -6.76 -4.37 -8.10
N ILE A 115 -5.47 -4.36 -7.72
CA ILE A 115 -4.86 -5.44 -6.94
C ILE A 115 -5.13 -5.25 -5.45
N GLN A 116 -5.11 -4.00 -5.00
CA GLN A 116 -5.26 -3.64 -3.59
C GLN A 116 -6.71 -3.57 -3.12
N PHE A 117 -7.62 -3.25 -4.04
CA PHE A 117 -9.05 -3.10 -3.75
C PHE A 117 -9.89 -3.96 -4.68
N GLU A 118 -11.08 -4.27 -4.26
CA GLU A 118 -12.08 -4.98 -5.06
C GLU A 118 -13.45 -4.29 -4.94
N PRO A 119 -14.32 -4.47 -5.94
CA PRO A 119 -15.66 -3.88 -5.92
C PRO A 119 -16.54 -4.41 -4.80
N ALA A 120 -17.61 -3.70 -4.48
CA ALA A 120 -18.63 -4.14 -3.54
C ALA A 120 -19.20 -5.52 -3.91
N GLY A 121 -19.54 -6.31 -2.90
CA GLY A 121 -20.18 -7.61 -3.08
C GLY A 121 -19.25 -8.80 -3.30
N MET A 122 -17.93 -8.64 -3.12
CA MET A 122 -16.97 -9.73 -3.27
C MET A 122 -16.74 -10.53 -1.99
N ILE A 123 -16.74 -9.87 -0.82
CA ILE A 123 -16.57 -10.51 0.49
C ILE A 123 -17.89 -10.57 1.22
N ASP A 124 -18.61 -9.44 1.25
CA ASP A 124 -19.92 -9.31 1.86
C ASP A 124 -20.93 -8.90 0.78
N ASP A 125 -22.14 -9.37 0.90
CA ASP A 125 -23.21 -8.90 0.02
C ASP A 125 -23.48 -7.42 0.30
N PRO A 126 -23.58 -6.60 -0.76
CA PRO A 126 -24.02 -5.22 -0.60
C PRO A 126 -25.44 -5.19 -0.07
N GLN A 127 -25.74 -4.24 0.82
CA GLN A 127 -27.11 -4.06 1.35
C GLN A 127 -28.09 -3.63 0.25
N ASP A 128 -27.60 -2.97 -0.79
CA ASP A 128 -28.34 -2.71 -2.02
C ASP A 128 -27.78 -3.57 -3.15
N PRO A 129 -28.55 -4.56 -3.64
CA PRO A 129 -28.12 -5.43 -4.74
C PRO A 129 -27.74 -4.68 -6.02
N ALA A 130 -28.30 -3.48 -6.25
CA ALA A 130 -27.96 -2.64 -7.37
C ALA A 130 -26.51 -2.11 -7.30
N MET A 131 -25.93 -2.08 -6.10
CA MET A 131 -24.56 -1.63 -5.86
C MET A 131 -23.51 -2.74 -5.99
N LYS A 132 -23.92 -3.98 -6.25
CA LYS A 132 -22.99 -5.08 -6.51
C LYS A 132 -22.04 -4.72 -7.66
N GLY A 133 -20.74 -4.84 -7.42
CA GLY A 133 -19.71 -4.47 -8.37
C GLY A 133 -19.31 -2.98 -8.34
N ASN A 134 -19.88 -2.18 -7.44
CA ASN A 134 -19.55 -0.76 -7.33
C ASN A 134 -18.09 -0.54 -6.94
N TRP A 135 -17.40 0.35 -7.68
CA TRP A 135 -15.99 0.72 -7.47
C TRP A 135 -15.85 2.08 -6.78
N ASP A 136 -16.87 2.64 -6.21
CA ASP A 136 -16.76 3.91 -5.49
C ASP A 136 -16.12 3.74 -4.11
N GLY A 137 -15.42 4.78 -3.66
CA GLY A 137 -14.89 4.88 -2.31
C GLY A 137 -15.89 5.53 -1.37
N THR A 138 -15.76 5.25 -0.07
CA THR A 138 -16.53 5.88 1.00
C THR A 138 -15.77 7.06 1.61
N ASP A 139 -16.48 8.05 2.11
CA ASP A 139 -15.85 9.17 2.81
C ASP A 139 -15.40 8.76 4.22
N PRO A 140 -14.27 9.29 4.71
CA PRO A 140 -13.83 9.05 6.08
C PRO A 140 -14.85 9.61 7.10
N GLY A 141 -15.04 8.90 8.21
CA GLY A 141 -15.88 9.38 9.30
C GLY A 141 -17.36 9.02 9.20
N HIS A 142 -17.73 8.04 8.39
CA HIS A 142 -19.08 7.50 8.36
C HIS A 142 -19.56 7.01 9.74
N VAL A 143 -20.84 7.08 9.97
CA VAL A 143 -21.45 6.73 11.27
C VAL A 143 -21.89 5.28 11.26
N THR A 144 -21.62 4.55 12.34
CA THR A 144 -22.17 3.22 12.55
C THR A 144 -23.65 3.33 12.92
N SER A 145 -24.52 2.60 12.24
CA SER A 145 -25.94 2.55 12.59
C SER A 145 -26.18 1.82 13.91
N ALA A 146 -27.34 2.03 14.52
CA ALA A 146 -27.75 1.34 15.72
C ALA A 146 -27.77 -0.20 15.62
N VAL A 147 -27.80 -0.75 14.43
CA VAL A 147 -27.71 -2.19 14.15
C VAL A 147 -26.29 -2.64 13.75
N GLY A 148 -25.29 -1.76 13.91
CA GLY A 148 -23.89 -2.10 13.63
C GLY A 148 -23.47 -1.96 12.18
N ALA A 149 -24.36 -1.64 11.26
CA ALA A 149 -23.99 -1.37 9.88
C ALA A 149 -23.38 0.04 9.77
N ALA A 150 -22.18 0.14 9.23
CA ALA A 150 -21.58 1.42 8.96
C ALA A 150 -22.25 2.08 7.74
N MET A 151 -22.47 3.39 7.81
CA MET A 151 -23.12 4.16 6.77
C MET A 151 -22.30 5.40 6.39
N ASP A 152 -22.35 5.72 5.12
CA ASP A 152 -21.80 6.94 4.56
C ASP A 152 -22.87 7.65 3.73
N ASN A 153 -23.23 8.87 4.12
CA ASN A 153 -24.27 9.66 3.47
C ASN A 153 -25.59 8.89 3.21
N GLY A 154 -26.00 8.05 4.17
CA GLY A 154 -27.21 7.23 4.04
C GLY A 154 -27.03 5.95 3.20
N GLN A 155 -25.83 5.68 2.71
CA GLN A 155 -25.50 4.45 2.00
C GLN A 155 -24.76 3.48 2.94
N PHE A 156 -25.03 2.19 2.83
CA PHE A 156 -24.26 1.19 3.56
C PHE A 156 -22.83 1.11 3.01
N VAL A 157 -21.82 1.04 3.88
CA VAL A 157 -20.42 0.94 3.46
C VAL A 157 -20.12 -0.32 2.66
N SER A 158 -20.89 -1.40 2.83
CA SER A 158 -20.82 -2.61 2.01
C SER A 158 -21.14 -2.37 0.53
N ASN A 159 -21.78 -1.23 0.19
CA ASN A 159 -22.05 -0.81 -1.18
C ASN A 159 -20.82 -0.22 -1.90
N PHE A 160 -19.71 -0.03 -1.21
CA PHE A 160 -18.48 0.58 -1.74
C PHE A 160 -17.36 -0.43 -1.92
N ALA A 161 -16.36 -0.05 -2.71
CA ALA A 161 -15.15 -0.85 -2.90
C ALA A 161 -14.40 -1.05 -1.57
N LYS A 162 -13.82 -2.22 -1.40
CA LYS A 162 -13.13 -2.63 -0.18
C LYS A 162 -11.75 -3.19 -0.47
N ILE A 163 -10.99 -3.48 0.57
CA ILE A 163 -9.66 -4.08 0.40
C ILE A 163 -9.75 -5.38 -0.38
N GLY A 164 -8.80 -5.55 -1.29
CA GLY A 164 -8.73 -6.72 -2.17
C GLY A 164 -8.03 -7.92 -1.53
N PRO A 165 -8.14 -9.09 -2.18
CA PRO A 165 -7.59 -10.35 -1.70
C PRO A 165 -6.07 -10.32 -1.52
N TRP A 166 -5.38 -9.39 -2.18
CA TRP A 166 -3.95 -9.19 -1.98
C TRP A 166 -3.60 -8.88 -0.51
N TYR A 167 -4.47 -8.21 0.25
CA TYR A 167 -4.24 -7.90 1.66
C TYR A 167 -4.67 -9.03 2.60
N TYR A 168 -5.77 -9.71 2.32
CA TYR A 168 -6.35 -10.70 3.23
C TYR A 168 -6.21 -12.15 2.76
N GLY A 169 -5.66 -12.37 1.55
CA GLY A 169 -5.59 -13.70 0.95
C GLY A 169 -4.59 -14.65 1.59
N THR A 170 -3.61 -14.12 2.35
CA THR A 170 -2.57 -14.95 2.98
C THR A 170 -2.48 -14.68 4.49
N ILE A 171 -2.41 -15.76 5.25
CA ILE A 171 -2.29 -15.72 6.71
C ILE A 171 -0.90 -15.30 7.17
N ASP A 172 0.13 -15.73 6.45
CA ASP A 172 1.55 -15.61 6.78
C ASP A 172 2.26 -14.49 6.00
N ARG A 173 1.54 -13.42 5.67
CA ARG A 173 2.09 -12.32 4.90
C ARG A 173 3.30 -11.69 5.60
N LYS A 174 4.36 -11.43 4.81
CA LYS A 174 5.54 -10.72 5.30
C LYS A 174 5.20 -9.28 5.66
N TYR A 175 5.41 -8.90 6.92
CA TYR A 175 5.32 -7.51 7.35
C TYR A 175 6.65 -6.80 7.09
N GLN A 176 6.64 -5.83 6.20
CA GLN A 176 7.86 -5.12 5.81
C GLN A 176 8.24 -4.06 6.85
N LEU A 177 9.41 -4.22 7.45
CA LEU A 177 9.98 -3.28 8.42
C LEU A 177 10.75 -2.14 7.74
N PHE A 178 11.47 -2.47 6.66
CA PHE A 178 12.24 -1.51 5.87
C PHE A 178 12.38 -2.01 4.43
N LYS A 179 11.94 -1.20 3.48
CA LYS A 179 11.94 -1.54 2.05
C LYS A 179 13.21 -1.06 1.36
N TYR A 180 13.62 -1.77 0.31
CA TYR A 180 14.70 -1.30 -0.55
C TYR A 180 14.34 0.03 -1.24
N SER A 181 13.11 0.19 -1.71
CA SER A 181 12.64 1.44 -2.28
C SER A 181 12.75 2.64 -1.33
N GLU A 182 12.49 2.45 -0.03
CA GLU A 182 12.73 3.50 0.98
C GLU A 182 14.20 3.87 1.07
N LEU A 183 15.10 2.88 0.99
CA LEU A 183 16.52 3.14 0.98
C LEU A 183 16.96 3.95 -0.25
N CYS A 184 16.41 3.66 -1.44
CA CYS A 184 16.70 4.41 -2.66
C CYS A 184 16.33 5.89 -2.48
N PHE A 185 15.14 6.19 -1.94
CA PHE A 185 14.76 7.56 -1.60
C PHE A 185 15.69 8.20 -0.58
N LEU A 186 16.10 7.47 0.46
CA LEU A 186 17.02 8.00 1.48
C LEU A 186 18.39 8.30 0.90
N LYS A 187 18.89 7.46 -0.01
CA LYS A 187 20.14 7.75 -0.74
C LYS A 187 20.01 9.02 -1.59
N ALA A 188 18.95 9.15 -2.37
CA ALA A 188 18.71 10.33 -3.18
C ALA A 188 18.66 11.61 -2.31
N ILE A 189 17.91 11.58 -1.20
CA ILE A 189 17.85 12.70 -0.26
C ILE A 189 19.23 13.01 0.36
N ALA A 190 19.99 11.98 0.73
CA ALA A 190 21.33 12.16 1.31
C ALA A 190 22.30 12.79 0.31
N ILE A 191 22.21 12.46 -0.97
CA ILE A 191 22.99 13.07 -2.05
C ILE A 191 22.59 14.54 -2.24
N GLU A 192 21.30 14.83 -2.38
CA GLU A 192 20.77 16.20 -2.52
C GLU A 192 21.15 17.11 -1.36
N ARG A 193 21.25 16.57 -0.13
CA ARG A 193 21.68 17.30 1.05
C ARG A 193 23.20 17.35 1.22
N GLY A 194 23.98 16.79 0.30
CA GLY A 194 25.46 16.76 0.37
C GLY A 194 26.03 15.91 1.49
N LEU A 195 25.24 14.96 2.03
CA LEU A 195 25.69 14.04 3.09
C LEU A 195 26.53 12.89 2.55
N ILE A 196 26.32 12.49 1.30
CA ILE A 196 27.07 11.47 0.59
C ILE A 196 27.30 11.91 -0.86
N ALA A 197 28.35 11.40 -1.50
CA ALA A 197 28.61 11.62 -2.92
C ALA A 197 27.68 10.75 -3.80
N GLY A 198 27.37 11.23 -4.99
CA GLY A 198 26.62 10.46 -5.99
C GLY A 198 25.72 11.32 -6.86
N ASN A 199 24.88 10.66 -7.66
CA ASN A 199 23.82 11.28 -8.44
C ASN A 199 22.48 10.84 -7.85
N ALA A 200 21.66 11.79 -7.44
CA ALA A 200 20.38 11.50 -6.79
C ALA A 200 19.41 10.76 -7.73
N LYS A 201 19.43 11.07 -9.02
CA LYS A 201 18.62 10.37 -10.03
C LYS A 201 18.98 8.89 -10.13
N ASP A 202 20.27 8.58 -10.22
CA ASP A 202 20.76 7.19 -10.32
C ASP A 202 20.46 6.38 -9.04
N ALA A 203 20.37 7.06 -7.89
CA ALA A 203 20.01 6.42 -6.64
C ALA A 203 18.51 6.10 -6.52
N TYR A 204 17.67 6.77 -7.31
CA TYR A 204 16.23 6.63 -7.31
C TYR A 204 15.72 5.65 -8.38
N GLU A 205 16.32 5.64 -9.56
CA GLU A 205 16.03 4.72 -10.67
C GLU A 205 16.64 3.31 -10.45
#